data_eb0d53a989e29d5a1cabdb79f6800fd0
#
_entry.id   eb0d53a989e29d5a1cabdb79f6800fd0
#
_cell.length_a   1.000
_cell.length_b   1.000
_cell.length_c   1.000
_cell.angle_alpha   90.00
_cell.angle_beta   90.00
_cell.angle_gamma   90.00
#
_symmetry.space_group_name_H-M   'P 1'
#
loop_
_entity.id
_entity.type
_entity.pdbx_description
1 polymer ?
#
loop_
_entity_poly.entity_id
_entity_poly.type
_entity_poly.pdbx_seq_one_letter_code
_entity_poly.pdbx_strand_id
1 'polypeptide(L)'
;MEFCDICFNMIYIKSNSCADKDEQTLIKFCKHCKYEKEEKGTLSIKVSETIYTEDDLLYNQQINQYLRFDPSLKRIKDDNIKCTNCTIPDEERQIIPIKYHPAHMKYFYVCDNCGFTWRENKK
;
A
#
# COMPACT_ATOMS: atom_id res chain seq x y z
N MET A 1 9.06 8.28 7.95
CA MET A 1 10.36 8.82 7.47
C MET A 1 10.53 10.21 8.06
N GLU A 2 11.71 10.51 8.57
CA GLU A 2 12.01 11.83 9.12
C GLU A 2 13.06 12.52 8.25
N PHE A 3 12.96 13.83 8.14
CA PHE A 3 13.88 14.66 7.36
C PHE A 3 14.70 15.56 8.26
N CYS A 4 15.88 15.92 7.82
CA CYS A 4 16.78 16.80 8.55
C CYS A 4 16.23 18.23 8.61
N ASP A 5 16.19 18.82 9.80
CA ASP A 5 15.72 20.20 10.00
C ASP A 5 16.59 21.26 9.34
N ILE A 6 17.86 20.91 9.00
CA ILE A 6 18.82 21.85 8.41
C ILE A 6 18.83 21.78 6.88
N CYS A 7 18.86 20.57 6.29
CA CYS A 7 19.05 20.41 4.85
C CYS A 7 17.92 19.64 4.15
N PHE A 8 16.87 19.27 4.89
CA PHE A 8 15.70 18.55 4.41
C PHE A 8 15.99 17.19 3.72
N ASN A 9 17.21 16.67 3.84
CA ASN A 9 17.55 15.33 3.39
C ASN A 9 17.11 14.28 4.43
N MET A 10 17.03 13.05 3.98
CA MET A 10 16.59 11.93 4.83
C MET A 10 17.54 11.70 6.01
N ILE A 11 16.98 11.51 7.20
CA ILE A 11 17.70 11.12 8.42
C ILE A 11 17.84 9.60 8.49
N TYR A 12 19.00 9.15 8.91
CA TYR A 12 19.34 7.76 9.17
C TYR A 12 19.51 7.53 10.66
N ILE A 13 19.34 6.29 11.09
CA ILE A 13 19.48 5.88 12.49
C ILE A 13 20.70 4.97 12.59
N LYS A 14 21.57 5.22 13.55
CA LYS A 14 22.66 4.33 13.96
C LYS A 14 22.56 4.05 15.44
N SER A 15 22.93 2.84 15.88
CA SER A 15 23.10 2.52 17.28
C SER A 15 24.54 2.80 17.69
N ASN A 16 24.74 3.46 18.81
CA ASN A 16 26.05 3.55 19.44
C ASN A 16 26.21 2.33 20.38
N SER A 17 27.01 1.37 19.94
CA SER A 17 27.45 0.28 20.80
C SER A 17 28.73 0.71 21.51
N CYS A 18 28.61 1.53 22.55
CA CYS A 18 29.72 1.72 23.48
C CYS A 18 29.88 0.44 24.28
N ALA A 19 31.13 0.06 24.58
CA ALA A 19 31.52 -1.19 25.22
C ALA A 19 31.00 -1.35 26.67
N ASP A 20 30.39 -0.34 27.23
CA ASP A 20 29.80 -0.36 28.56
C ASP A 20 28.30 -0.68 28.48
N LYS A 21 27.91 -1.73 29.17
CA LYS A 21 26.81 -2.65 28.93
C LYS A 21 25.37 -2.11 29.10
N ASP A 22 25.13 -0.88 29.50
CA ASP A 22 23.80 -0.49 29.99
C ASP A 22 23.09 0.67 29.25
N GLU A 23 23.75 1.38 28.35
CA GLU A 23 23.09 2.48 27.61
C GLU A 23 23.29 2.39 26.07
N GLN A 24 22.43 1.62 25.43
CA GLN A 24 22.31 1.68 23.98
C GLN A 24 21.56 2.96 23.59
N THR A 25 22.28 3.96 23.10
CA THR A 25 21.67 5.19 22.60
C THR A 25 21.50 5.11 21.08
N LEU A 26 20.33 5.52 20.60
CA LEU A 26 20.05 5.65 19.18
C LEU A 26 20.42 7.08 18.76
N ILE A 27 21.20 7.19 17.69
CA ILE A 27 21.61 8.47 17.12
C ILE A 27 20.97 8.61 15.76
N LYS A 28 20.19 9.67 15.58
CA LYS A 28 19.70 10.12 14.29
C LYS A 28 20.76 10.98 13.61
N PHE A 29 21.17 10.66 12.41
CA PHE A 29 22.19 11.40 11.69
C PHE A 29 21.82 11.68 10.23
N CYS A 30 22.27 12.81 9.73
CA CYS A 30 22.14 13.19 8.32
C CYS A 30 23.45 12.97 7.59
N LYS A 31 23.45 12.22 6.49
CA LYS A 31 24.66 11.98 5.68
C LYS A 31 25.15 13.23 4.95
N HIS A 32 24.25 14.17 4.64
CA HIS A 32 24.58 15.34 3.84
C HIS A 32 25.21 16.48 4.67
N CYS A 33 24.54 16.92 5.73
CA CYS A 33 25.03 18.03 6.58
C CYS A 33 25.73 17.58 7.87
N LYS A 34 25.87 16.27 8.10
CA LYS A 34 26.48 15.67 9.30
C LYS A 34 25.78 16.04 10.61
N TYR A 35 24.54 16.51 10.54
CA TYR A 35 23.73 16.76 11.73
C TYR A 35 23.48 15.46 12.48
N GLU A 36 23.69 15.46 13.78
CA GLU A 36 23.44 14.33 14.66
C GLU A 36 22.57 14.76 15.84
N LYS A 37 21.60 13.95 16.18
CA LYS A 37 20.71 14.13 17.33
C LYS A 37 20.61 12.81 18.09
N GLU A 38 20.97 12.86 19.38
CA GLU A 38 20.82 11.73 20.28
C GLU A 38 19.39 11.67 20.81
N GLU A 39 18.77 10.49 20.70
CA GLU A 39 17.49 10.19 21.34
C GLU A 39 17.75 9.51 22.68
N LYS A 40 17.67 10.30 23.75
CA LYS A 40 17.87 9.80 25.12
C LYS A 40 16.53 9.33 25.70
N GLY A 41 16.53 8.15 26.31
CA GLY A 41 15.51 7.75 27.28
C GLY A 41 14.28 7.03 26.76
N THR A 42 14.23 6.57 25.50
CA THR A 42 13.16 5.69 25.03
C THR A 42 13.67 4.28 24.77
N LEU A 43 13.08 3.30 25.46
CA LEU A 43 13.38 1.88 25.25
C LEU A 43 13.05 1.40 23.83
N SER A 44 12.19 2.13 23.11
CA SER A 44 11.82 1.83 21.72
C SER A 44 11.36 3.09 21.00
N ILE A 45 11.72 3.20 19.72
CA ILE A 45 11.27 4.26 18.82
C ILE A 45 10.44 3.64 17.69
N LYS A 46 9.22 4.13 17.51
CA LYS A 46 8.37 3.73 16.39
C LYS A 46 8.89 4.35 15.09
N VAL A 47 9.49 3.55 14.23
CA VAL A 47 10.08 4.00 12.96
C VAL A 47 9.04 4.13 11.86
N SER A 48 8.14 3.16 11.78
CA SER A 48 7.03 3.20 10.82
C SER A 48 5.87 2.34 11.34
N GLU A 49 4.67 2.65 10.86
CA GLU A 49 3.48 1.87 11.12
C GLU A 49 2.68 1.78 9.84
N THR A 50 2.29 0.58 9.50
CA THR A 50 1.35 0.33 8.41
C THR A 50 0.14 -0.38 8.99
N ILE A 51 -1.01 0.29 8.95
CA ILE A 51 -2.27 -0.26 9.44
C ILE A 51 -3.05 -0.78 8.24
N TYR A 52 -3.38 -2.06 8.27
CA TYR A 52 -4.26 -2.70 7.27
C TYR A 52 -5.64 -2.86 7.86
N THR A 53 -6.65 -2.40 7.13
CA THR A 53 -8.05 -2.72 7.45
C THR A 53 -8.36 -4.14 7.02
N GLU A 54 -9.40 -4.76 7.61
CA GLU A 54 -9.88 -6.08 7.20
C GLU A 54 -10.22 -6.11 5.70
N ASP A 55 -10.85 -5.06 5.20
CA ASP A 55 -11.15 -4.89 3.78
C ASP A 55 -9.91 -4.92 2.88
N ASP A 56 -8.83 -4.26 3.30
CA ASP A 56 -7.59 -4.21 2.53
C ASP A 56 -6.91 -5.58 2.49
N LEU A 57 -6.94 -6.32 3.59
CA LEU A 57 -6.39 -7.67 3.65
C LEU A 57 -7.16 -8.63 2.75
N LEU A 58 -8.49 -8.63 2.83
CA LEU A 58 -9.35 -9.49 1.99
C LEU A 58 -9.21 -9.14 0.50
N TYR A 59 -9.14 -7.85 0.18
CA TYR A 59 -8.91 -7.41 -1.19
C TYR A 59 -7.57 -7.88 -1.73
N ASN A 60 -6.47 -7.67 -0.99
CA ASN A 60 -5.13 -8.07 -1.40
C ASN A 60 -4.95 -9.58 -1.56
N GLN A 61 -5.67 -10.38 -0.76
CA GLN A 61 -5.63 -11.85 -0.88
C GLN A 61 -6.23 -12.35 -2.20
N GLN A 62 -7.20 -11.62 -2.76
CA GLN A 62 -7.91 -12.05 -3.95
C GLN A 62 -7.40 -11.43 -5.24
N ILE A 63 -6.63 -10.36 -5.17
CA ILE A 63 -6.02 -9.75 -6.37
C ILE A 63 -4.98 -10.70 -6.97
N ASN A 64 -5.21 -11.00 -8.26
CA ASN A 64 -4.26 -11.77 -9.06
C ASN A 64 -4.32 -11.26 -10.52
N GLN A 65 -3.15 -11.08 -11.13
CA GLN A 65 -3.03 -10.66 -12.53
C GLN A 65 -3.63 -11.65 -13.55
N TYR A 66 -3.83 -12.90 -13.14
CA TYR A 66 -4.36 -13.95 -14.00
C TYR A 66 -5.89 -14.09 -13.96
N LEU A 67 -6.58 -13.33 -13.11
CA LEU A 67 -8.04 -13.40 -12.96
C LEU A 67 -8.79 -13.18 -14.27
N ARG A 68 -8.30 -12.31 -15.13
CA ARG A 68 -8.91 -12.04 -16.44
C ARG A 68 -8.94 -13.24 -17.38
N PHE A 69 -8.03 -14.20 -17.19
CA PHE A 69 -7.93 -15.40 -18.01
C PHE A 69 -8.78 -16.58 -17.49
N ASP A 70 -9.38 -16.43 -16.32
CA ASP A 70 -10.22 -17.46 -15.72
C ASP A 70 -11.57 -17.55 -16.44
N PRO A 71 -11.86 -18.65 -17.15
CA PRO A 71 -13.12 -18.82 -17.89
C PRO A 71 -14.32 -19.05 -16.96
N SER A 72 -14.11 -19.41 -15.70
CA SER A 72 -15.18 -19.65 -14.72
C SER A 72 -15.80 -18.37 -14.19
N LEU A 73 -15.10 -17.25 -14.29
CA LEU A 73 -15.57 -15.96 -13.81
C LEU A 73 -16.60 -15.34 -14.75
N LYS A 74 -17.69 -14.86 -14.16
CA LYS A 74 -18.76 -14.21 -14.91
C LYS A 74 -18.29 -12.86 -15.45
N ARG A 75 -18.48 -12.63 -16.75
CA ARG A 75 -18.26 -11.36 -17.41
C ARG A 75 -19.58 -10.62 -17.58
N ILE A 76 -19.59 -9.36 -17.21
CA ILE A 76 -20.77 -8.48 -17.34
C ILE A 76 -20.45 -7.29 -18.23
N LYS A 77 -21.49 -6.77 -18.88
CA LYS A 77 -21.48 -5.47 -19.56
C LYS A 77 -22.39 -4.56 -18.76
N ASP A 78 -21.85 -3.49 -18.21
CA ASP A 78 -22.61 -2.51 -17.44
C ASP A 78 -22.11 -1.11 -17.81
N ASP A 79 -23.03 -0.26 -18.22
CA ASP A 79 -22.72 1.10 -18.63
C ASP A 79 -22.31 2.00 -17.46
N ASN A 80 -22.67 1.61 -16.23
CA ASN A 80 -22.35 2.37 -15.02
C ASN A 80 -20.95 2.07 -14.48
N ILE A 81 -20.38 0.91 -14.85
CA ILE A 81 -19.07 0.48 -14.34
C ILE A 81 -18.07 0.57 -15.49
N LYS A 82 -17.24 1.62 -15.46
CA LYS A 82 -16.30 1.92 -16.52
C LYS A 82 -14.85 1.75 -16.07
N CYS A 83 -14.05 1.11 -16.93
CA CYS A 83 -12.61 1.07 -16.74
C CYS A 83 -12.01 2.43 -17.08
N THR A 84 -11.26 3.01 -16.17
CA THR A 84 -10.60 4.31 -16.35
C THR A 84 -9.30 4.23 -17.16
N ASN A 85 -8.77 3.03 -17.34
CA ASN A 85 -7.49 2.79 -18.02
C ASN A 85 -7.65 2.41 -19.51
N CYS A 86 -8.81 1.91 -19.91
CA CYS A 86 -9.07 1.53 -21.30
C CYS A 86 -9.76 2.64 -22.09
N THR A 87 -9.34 2.80 -23.36
CA THR A 87 -9.99 3.66 -24.35
C THR A 87 -10.97 2.92 -25.26
N ILE A 88 -11.30 1.67 -24.95
CA ILE A 88 -12.19 0.84 -25.78
C ILE A 88 -13.63 1.32 -25.65
N PRO A 89 -14.43 1.28 -26.76
CA PRO A 89 -15.84 1.59 -26.73
C PRO A 89 -16.60 0.74 -25.69
N ASP A 90 -17.60 1.33 -25.06
CA ASP A 90 -18.37 0.69 -23.99
C ASP A 90 -19.08 -0.60 -24.45
N GLU A 91 -19.40 -0.69 -25.74
CA GLU A 91 -20.09 -1.85 -26.34
C GLU A 91 -19.28 -3.15 -26.33
N GLU A 92 -17.97 -3.06 -26.43
CA GLU A 92 -17.05 -4.22 -26.43
C GLU A 92 -16.43 -4.51 -25.06
N ARG A 93 -16.66 -3.61 -24.09
CA ARG A 93 -16.04 -3.72 -22.78
C ARG A 93 -16.72 -4.77 -21.93
N GLN A 94 -15.93 -5.70 -21.41
CA GLN A 94 -16.36 -6.70 -20.45
C GLN A 94 -15.65 -6.49 -19.12
N ILE A 95 -16.40 -6.61 -18.03
CA ILE A 95 -15.93 -6.41 -16.68
C ILE A 95 -16.23 -7.65 -15.86
N ILE A 96 -15.26 -8.06 -15.05
CA ILE A 96 -15.36 -9.23 -14.16
C ILE A 96 -15.55 -8.70 -12.73
N PRO A 97 -16.77 -8.83 -12.15
CA PRO A 97 -17.01 -8.49 -10.75
C PRO A 97 -16.57 -9.64 -9.85
N ILE A 98 -15.75 -9.35 -8.85
CA ILE A 98 -15.28 -10.31 -7.86
C ILE A 98 -15.63 -9.82 -6.47
N LYS A 99 -16.32 -10.66 -5.71
CA LYS A 99 -16.70 -10.36 -4.34
C LYS A 99 -15.53 -10.66 -3.40
N TYR A 100 -14.97 -9.64 -2.78
CA TYR A 100 -13.87 -9.81 -1.82
C TYR A 100 -14.32 -9.81 -0.35
N HIS A 101 -15.44 -9.17 -0.03
CA HIS A 101 -16.00 -9.17 1.31
C HIS A 101 -17.44 -9.71 1.30
N PRO A 102 -17.65 -10.99 1.65
CA PRO A 102 -18.98 -11.61 1.54
C PRO A 102 -20.00 -11.02 2.52
N ALA A 103 -19.61 -10.68 3.75
CA ALA A 103 -20.52 -10.16 4.77
C ALA A 103 -21.06 -8.75 4.42
N HIS A 104 -20.23 -7.89 3.85
CA HIS A 104 -20.61 -6.54 3.46
C HIS A 104 -20.92 -6.40 1.98
N MET A 105 -20.95 -7.49 1.22
CA MET A 105 -21.26 -7.51 -0.22
C MET A 105 -20.41 -6.52 -1.02
N LYS A 106 -19.12 -6.44 -0.72
CA LYS A 106 -18.19 -5.56 -1.44
C LYS A 106 -17.54 -6.27 -2.60
N TYR A 107 -17.44 -5.58 -3.73
CA TYR A 107 -16.88 -6.09 -4.97
C TYR A 107 -15.66 -5.26 -5.39
N PHE A 108 -14.75 -5.91 -6.07
CA PHE A 108 -13.81 -5.24 -6.95
C PHE A 108 -14.02 -5.71 -8.39
N TYR A 109 -13.55 -4.93 -9.31
CA TYR A 109 -13.77 -5.13 -10.72
C TYR A 109 -12.44 -5.32 -11.44
N VAL A 110 -12.43 -6.21 -12.41
CA VAL A 110 -11.28 -6.46 -13.29
C VAL A 110 -11.72 -6.21 -14.73
N CYS A 111 -10.97 -5.40 -15.45
CA CYS A 111 -11.21 -5.22 -16.88
C CYS A 111 -10.67 -6.42 -17.65
N ASP A 112 -11.53 -7.09 -18.43
CA ASP A 112 -11.13 -8.26 -19.24
C ASP A 112 -10.07 -7.90 -20.29
N ASN A 113 -10.10 -6.69 -20.81
CA ASN A 113 -9.20 -6.27 -21.86
C ASN A 113 -7.79 -5.86 -21.36
N CYS A 114 -7.70 -4.93 -20.39
CA CYS A 114 -6.42 -4.40 -19.93
C CYS A 114 -5.92 -5.02 -18.63
N GLY A 115 -6.77 -5.80 -17.92
CA GLY A 115 -6.43 -6.38 -16.62
C GLY A 115 -6.39 -5.38 -15.47
N PHE A 116 -6.79 -4.13 -15.70
CA PHE A 116 -6.86 -3.13 -14.64
C PHE A 116 -7.88 -3.50 -13.58
N THR A 117 -7.52 -3.35 -12.31
CA THR A 117 -8.36 -3.69 -11.17
C THR A 117 -8.70 -2.44 -10.36
N TRP A 118 -9.94 -2.31 -9.95
CA TRP A 118 -10.38 -1.22 -9.08
C TRP A 118 -11.50 -1.68 -8.14
N ARG A 119 -11.68 -0.99 -7.04
CA ARG A 119 -12.81 -1.20 -6.14
C ARG A 119 -13.72 0.02 -6.13
N GLU A 120 -14.99 -0.21 -5.85
CA GLU A 120 -15.95 0.86 -5.67
C GLU A 120 -15.66 1.59 -4.36
N ASN A 121 -15.17 2.81 -4.45
CA ASN A 121 -15.08 3.69 -3.29
C ASN A 121 -16.47 4.25 -2.99
N LYS A 122 -17.22 3.60 -2.12
CA LYS A 122 -18.38 4.27 -1.52
C LYS A 122 -17.86 5.45 -0.71
N LYS A 123 -18.18 6.65 -1.17
CA LYS A 123 -18.04 7.88 -0.39
C LYS A 123 -18.96 7.84 0.81
#